data_dd8d4537c21464a339849d2e8ee89dfe
#
_entry.id   dd8d4537c21464a339849d2e8ee89dfe
#
_cell.length_a   1.000
_cell.length_b   1.000
_cell.length_c   1.000
_cell.angle_alpha   90.00
_cell.angle_beta   90.00
_cell.angle_gamma   90.00
#
_symmetry.space_group_name_H-M   'P 1'
#
loop_
_entity.id
_entity.type
_entity.pdbx_description
1 polymer ?
#
loop_
_entity_poly.entity_id
_entity_poly.type
_entity_poly.pdbx_seq_one_letter_code
_entity_poly.pdbx_strand_id
1 'polypeptide(L)'
;FCASSQAFRIGATRTSDGGQEWFTREDMKTMNDLMVRVRASSTMPGFMPPVTIEGVEYVDGALGDSGGIPIDGAQLDGYDRFFVVCTQPRDYVKNEIKRPQVLRQLFRRRPSVAEAAIARPAKYNATREMLRDLEADGKAYVFYPRVMPVTNKERNVTKLRQAYALGMA
;
A
#
# COMPACT_ATOMS: atom_id res chain seq x y z
N PHE A 1 -1.56 20.10 -8.18
CA PHE A 1 -0.81 18.93 -8.62
C PHE A 1 0.10 19.25 -9.82
N CYS A 2 -0.44 19.71 -10.95
CA CYS A 2 0.36 19.98 -12.15
C CYS A 2 1.46 21.05 -11.98
N ALA A 3 1.28 22.00 -11.06
CA ALA A 3 2.23 23.09 -10.82
C ALA A 3 3.33 22.76 -9.78
N SER A 4 3.25 21.61 -9.10
CA SER A 4 4.26 21.21 -8.11
C SER A 4 5.47 20.59 -8.80
N SER A 5 6.69 20.92 -8.36
CA SER A 5 7.95 20.32 -8.81
C SER A 5 8.34 19.06 -8.01
N GLN A 6 7.58 18.72 -6.97
CA GLN A 6 7.90 17.56 -6.13
C GLN A 6 7.73 16.24 -6.87
N ALA A 7 8.62 15.30 -6.66
CA ALA A 7 8.46 13.92 -7.10
C ALA A 7 7.23 13.30 -6.45
N PHE A 8 6.52 12.48 -7.19
CA PHE A 8 5.30 11.82 -6.74
C PHE A 8 5.18 10.44 -7.38
N ARG A 9 4.89 9.43 -6.58
CA ARG A 9 4.70 8.04 -7.04
C ARG A 9 3.41 7.46 -6.50
N ILE A 10 2.77 6.64 -7.31
CA ILE A 10 1.63 5.79 -6.92
C ILE A 10 2.02 4.36 -7.23
N GLY A 11 2.02 3.48 -6.21
CA GLY A 11 2.26 2.06 -6.40
C GLY A 11 0.97 1.30 -6.72
N ALA A 12 1.02 0.40 -7.69
CA ALA A 12 -0.03 -0.58 -7.95
C ALA A 12 0.60 -1.94 -8.28
N THR A 13 -0.17 -3.02 -8.15
CA THR A 13 0.32 -4.38 -8.42
C THR A 13 -0.31 -4.90 -9.71
N ARG A 14 0.51 -5.32 -10.68
CA ARG A 14 0.03 -5.95 -11.92
C ARG A 14 -0.59 -7.30 -11.62
N THR A 15 -1.75 -7.59 -12.21
CA THR A 15 -2.44 -8.88 -11.99
C THR A 15 -1.83 -10.04 -12.77
N SER A 16 -1.04 -9.77 -13.79
CA SER A 16 -0.42 -10.79 -14.65
C SER A 16 0.70 -11.57 -13.95
N ASP A 17 1.55 -10.85 -13.21
CA ASP A 17 2.77 -11.39 -12.60
C ASP A 17 2.91 -11.09 -11.09
N GLY A 18 2.04 -10.24 -10.54
CA GLY A 18 2.13 -9.78 -9.15
C GLY A 18 3.22 -8.74 -8.92
N GLY A 19 3.82 -8.22 -9.98
CA GLY A 19 4.89 -7.23 -9.92
C GLY A 19 4.39 -5.85 -9.51
N GLN A 20 5.25 -5.11 -8.81
CA GLN A 20 5.00 -3.72 -8.43
C GLN A 20 5.16 -2.81 -9.65
N GLU A 21 4.21 -1.91 -9.87
CA GLU A 21 4.30 -0.79 -10.80
C GLU A 21 4.32 0.52 -10.04
N TRP A 22 5.19 1.44 -10.45
CA TRP A 22 5.30 2.77 -9.88
C TRP A 22 4.94 3.82 -10.93
N PHE A 23 3.74 4.36 -10.84
CA PHE A 23 3.32 5.48 -11.66
C PHE A 23 3.94 6.76 -11.12
N THR A 24 4.57 7.51 -11.99
CA THR A 24 5.19 8.80 -11.70
C THR A 24 4.30 9.95 -12.18
N ARG A 25 4.73 11.16 -11.95
CA ARG A 25 4.06 12.35 -12.50
C ARG A 25 3.97 12.33 -14.03
N GLU A 26 4.96 11.76 -14.71
CA GLU A 26 5.00 11.69 -16.18
C GLU A 26 3.86 10.85 -16.76
N ASP A 27 3.39 9.87 -15.99
CA ASP A 27 2.25 9.02 -16.33
C ASP A 27 0.89 9.69 -16.09
N MET A 28 0.87 10.86 -15.41
CA MET A 28 -0.35 11.52 -14.90
C MET A 28 -0.46 12.96 -15.42
N LYS A 29 -0.73 13.11 -16.71
CA LYS A 29 -0.82 14.41 -17.38
C LYS A 29 -2.11 15.16 -17.07
N THR A 30 -3.18 14.43 -16.79
CA THR A 30 -4.50 14.97 -16.46
C THR A 30 -4.96 14.53 -15.06
N MET A 31 -5.97 15.21 -14.52
CA MET A 31 -6.61 14.78 -13.28
C MET A 31 -7.23 13.39 -13.42
N ASN A 32 -7.76 13.04 -14.59
CA ASN A 32 -8.31 11.71 -14.85
C ASN A 32 -7.23 10.63 -14.75
N ASP A 33 -6.03 10.87 -15.31
CA ASP A 33 -4.91 9.93 -15.24
C ASP A 33 -4.50 9.66 -13.78
N LEU A 34 -4.45 10.74 -12.97
CA LEU A 34 -4.22 10.63 -11.54
C LEU A 34 -5.29 9.78 -10.85
N MET A 35 -6.56 10.09 -11.08
CA MET A 35 -7.69 9.40 -10.43
C MET A 35 -7.76 7.93 -10.78
N VAL A 36 -7.47 7.55 -12.03
CA VAL A 36 -7.44 6.15 -12.46
C VAL A 36 -6.32 5.38 -11.75
N ARG A 37 -5.14 5.98 -11.60
CA ARG A 37 -3.98 5.36 -10.93
C ARG A 37 -4.18 5.28 -9.41
N VAL A 38 -4.75 6.31 -8.77
CA VAL A 38 -5.17 6.26 -7.36
C VAL A 38 -6.20 5.14 -7.15
N ARG A 39 -7.17 5.00 -8.04
CA ARG A 39 -8.15 3.92 -8.01
C ARG A 39 -7.46 2.55 -8.13
N ALA A 40 -6.53 2.38 -9.06
CA ALA A 40 -5.77 1.14 -9.22
C ALA A 40 -5.02 0.79 -7.92
N SER A 41 -4.29 1.76 -7.36
CA SER A 41 -3.53 1.64 -6.11
C SER A 41 -4.38 1.26 -4.88
N SER A 42 -5.66 1.59 -4.89
CA SER A 42 -6.60 1.32 -3.78
C SER A 42 -7.62 0.22 -4.07
N THR A 43 -7.48 -0.48 -5.18
CA THR A 43 -8.41 -1.55 -5.59
C THR A 43 -8.15 -2.83 -4.82
N MET A 44 -8.97 -3.09 -3.79
CA MET A 44 -8.87 -4.29 -2.97
C MET A 44 -9.28 -5.54 -3.76
N PRO A 45 -8.37 -6.53 -3.95
CA PRO A 45 -8.71 -7.77 -4.65
C PRO A 45 -9.86 -8.53 -3.99
N GLY A 46 -10.77 -9.04 -4.81
CA GLY A 46 -11.94 -9.78 -4.37
C GLY A 46 -13.13 -8.92 -3.93
N PHE A 47 -12.94 -7.63 -3.67
CA PHE A 47 -14.01 -6.68 -3.34
C PHE A 47 -14.30 -5.71 -4.48
N MET A 48 -13.29 -5.39 -5.27
CA MET A 48 -13.37 -4.45 -6.38
C MET A 48 -12.80 -5.10 -7.64
N PRO A 49 -13.37 -4.79 -8.83
CA PRO A 49 -12.78 -5.26 -10.08
C PRO A 49 -11.41 -4.59 -10.30
N PRO A 50 -10.42 -5.30 -10.87
CA PRO A 50 -9.16 -4.69 -11.28
C PRO A 50 -9.37 -3.47 -12.18
N VAL A 51 -8.43 -2.55 -12.12
CA VAL A 51 -8.43 -1.35 -12.98
C VAL A 51 -7.51 -1.60 -14.17
N THR A 52 -8.03 -1.38 -15.38
CA THR A 52 -7.21 -1.49 -16.58
C THR A 52 -6.64 -0.11 -16.94
N ILE A 53 -5.32 -0.04 -17.11
CA ILE A 53 -4.60 1.13 -17.58
C ILE A 53 -3.73 0.67 -18.76
N GLU A 54 -3.95 1.24 -19.94
CA GLU A 54 -3.18 0.92 -21.16
C GLU A 54 -3.11 -0.59 -21.47
N GLY A 55 -4.23 -1.30 -21.23
CA GLY A 55 -4.34 -2.74 -21.48
C GLY A 55 -3.81 -3.65 -20.37
N VAL A 56 -3.21 -3.11 -19.33
CA VAL A 56 -2.69 -3.85 -18.16
C VAL A 56 -3.67 -3.73 -17.00
N GLU A 57 -3.98 -4.86 -16.34
CA GLU A 57 -4.84 -4.89 -15.15
C GLU A 57 -4.02 -4.72 -13.87
N TYR A 58 -4.51 -3.84 -12.98
CA TYR A 58 -3.89 -3.51 -11.70
C TYR A 58 -4.85 -3.70 -10.53
N VAL A 59 -4.26 -4.00 -9.39
CA VAL A 59 -4.89 -4.06 -8.07
C VAL A 59 -4.04 -3.31 -7.04
N ASP A 60 -4.51 -3.27 -5.79
CA ASP A 60 -3.91 -2.56 -4.66
C ASP A 60 -2.38 -2.70 -4.59
N GLY A 61 -1.68 -1.58 -4.52
CA GLY A 61 -0.23 -1.50 -4.40
C GLY A 61 0.33 -2.13 -3.13
N ALA A 62 -0.52 -2.36 -2.13
CA ALA A 62 -0.12 -3.04 -0.90
C ALA A 62 0.23 -4.54 -1.09
N LEU A 63 -0.01 -5.12 -2.26
CA LEU A 63 0.45 -6.47 -2.62
C LEU A 63 1.90 -6.48 -3.14
N GLY A 64 2.47 -5.32 -3.43
CA GLY A 64 3.84 -5.15 -3.91
C GLY A 64 4.91 -5.51 -2.89
N ASP A 65 6.15 -5.11 -3.16
CA ASP A 65 7.34 -5.63 -2.47
C ASP A 65 7.47 -5.17 -1.01
N SER A 66 7.00 -3.99 -0.69
CA SER A 66 6.99 -3.46 0.69
C SER A 66 5.74 -3.84 1.51
N GLY A 67 4.82 -4.64 0.94
CA GLY A 67 3.61 -5.08 1.63
C GLY A 67 2.60 -3.96 1.94
N GLY A 68 2.83 -2.73 1.45
CA GLY A 68 1.94 -1.58 1.58
C GLY A 68 2.49 -0.39 2.36
N ILE A 69 3.80 -0.38 2.62
CA ILE A 69 4.53 0.81 3.11
C ILE A 69 5.50 1.21 2.00
N PRO A 70 5.20 2.25 1.21
CA PRO A 70 5.84 2.51 -0.10
C PRO A 70 7.25 3.14 0.02
N ILE A 71 8.10 2.66 0.93
CA ILE A 71 9.45 3.16 1.14
C ILE A 71 10.38 2.81 -0.04
N ASP A 72 10.17 1.65 -0.64
CA ASP A 72 10.90 1.16 -1.81
C ASP A 72 10.78 2.13 -3.00
N GLY A 73 9.61 2.75 -3.20
CA GLY A 73 9.44 3.79 -4.20
C GLY A 73 10.32 5.02 -3.96
N ALA A 74 10.49 5.44 -2.69
CA ALA A 74 11.38 6.55 -2.35
C ALA A 74 12.86 6.15 -2.48
N GLN A 75 13.21 4.92 -2.14
CA GLN A 75 14.57 4.39 -2.33
C GLN A 75 14.97 4.33 -3.81
N LEU A 76 14.03 3.98 -4.71
CA LEU A 76 14.25 4.01 -6.16
C LEU A 76 14.56 5.43 -6.68
N ASP A 77 14.04 6.47 -6.02
CA ASP A 77 14.36 7.88 -6.32
C ASP A 77 15.69 8.35 -5.71
N GLY A 78 16.41 7.46 -5.01
CA GLY A 78 17.73 7.75 -4.42
C GLY A 78 17.66 8.46 -3.06
N TYR A 79 16.48 8.53 -2.42
CA TYR A 79 16.39 9.09 -1.07
C TYR A 79 16.96 8.11 -0.04
N ASP A 80 17.70 8.63 0.92
CA ASP A 80 18.32 7.90 2.02
C ASP A 80 17.78 8.30 3.41
N ARG A 81 16.89 9.29 3.44
CA ARG A 81 16.20 9.76 4.66
C ARG A 81 14.70 9.81 4.44
N PHE A 82 13.95 9.33 5.43
CA PHE A 82 12.52 9.07 5.27
C PHE A 82 11.69 9.66 6.40
N PHE A 83 10.56 10.27 6.04
CA PHE A 83 9.46 10.52 6.96
C PHE A 83 8.32 9.58 6.59
N VAL A 84 8.00 8.65 7.47
CA VAL A 84 7.02 7.59 7.20
C VAL A 84 5.82 7.71 8.13
N VAL A 85 4.63 7.75 7.57
CA VAL A 85 3.37 7.74 8.33
C VAL A 85 2.75 6.35 8.25
N CYS A 86 2.79 5.61 9.34
CA CYS A 86 2.16 4.31 9.47
C CYS A 86 0.72 4.44 9.94
N THR A 87 -0.14 3.54 9.47
CA THR A 87 -1.56 3.47 9.85
C THR A 87 -1.83 2.47 10.98
N GLN A 88 -0.81 1.73 11.41
CA GLN A 88 -0.90 0.73 12.48
C GLN A 88 0.05 1.07 13.64
N PRO A 89 -0.31 0.74 14.88
CA PRO A 89 0.53 0.97 16.05
C PRO A 89 1.93 0.34 15.93
N ARG A 90 2.88 0.83 16.74
CA ARG A 90 4.29 0.42 16.67
C ARG A 90 4.49 -1.10 16.83
N ASP A 91 3.70 -1.74 17.68
CA ASP A 91 3.83 -3.17 17.98
C ASP A 91 2.96 -4.08 17.10
N TYR A 92 2.28 -3.49 16.12
CA TYR A 92 1.43 -4.28 15.22
C TYR A 92 2.26 -5.22 14.36
N VAL A 93 1.88 -6.48 14.36
CA VAL A 93 2.39 -7.54 13.48
C VAL A 93 1.25 -8.06 12.62
N LYS A 94 1.45 -8.09 11.32
CA LYS A 94 0.45 -8.63 10.40
C LYS A 94 0.48 -10.15 10.44
N ASN A 95 -0.67 -10.76 10.78
CA ASN A 95 -0.80 -12.21 10.84
C ASN A 95 -0.71 -12.86 9.46
N GLU A 96 -0.10 -14.02 9.41
CA GLU A 96 -0.07 -14.87 8.22
C GLU A 96 -1.48 -15.30 7.79
N ILE A 97 -1.61 -15.63 6.52
CA ILE A 97 -2.87 -16.13 5.94
C ILE A 97 -3.07 -17.58 6.38
N LYS A 98 -4.05 -17.81 7.23
CA LYS A 98 -4.36 -19.15 7.80
C LYS A 98 -4.76 -20.20 6.75
N ARG A 99 -5.37 -19.79 5.64
CA ARG A 99 -5.90 -20.68 4.59
C ARG A 99 -5.52 -20.19 3.20
N PRO A 100 -4.26 -20.32 2.78
CA PRO A 100 -3.79 -19.84 1.49
C PRO A 100 -4.50 -20.52 0.31
N GLN A 101 -4.95 -21.77 0.47
CA GLN A 101 -5.68 -22.50 -0.57
C GLN A 101 -7.00 -21.82 -0.95
N VAL A 102 -7.68 -21.18 0.02
CA VAL A 102 -8.92 -20.43 -0.24
C VAL A 102 -8.64 -19.24 -1.15
N LEU A 103 -7.52 -18.52 -0.93
CA LEU A 103 -7.12 -17.42 -1.80
C LEU A 103 -6.75 -17.91 -3.21
N ARG A 104 -6.01 -19.02 -3.31
CA ARG A 104 -5.65 -19.64 -4.60
C ARG A 104 -6.90 -20.03 -5.39
N GLN A 105 -7.90 -20.60 -4.73
CA GLN A 105 -9.18 -20.95 -5.35
C GLN A 105 -9.98 -19.70 -5.76
N LEU A 106 -10.03 -18.68 -4.90
CA LEU A 106 -10.74 -17.43 -5.18
C LEU A 106 -10.13 -16.70 -6.39
N PHE A 107 -8.81 -16.66 -6.45
CA PHE A 107 -8.05 -15.99 -7.50
C PHE A 107 -7.52 -16.94 -8.58
N ARG A 108 -8.18 -18.07 -8.83
CA ARG A 108 -7.73 -19.07 -9.81
C ARG A 108 -7.49 -18.50 -11.22
N ARG A 109 -8.17 -17.42 -11.59
CA ARG A 109 -7.98 -16.70 -12.86
C ARG A 109 -6.84 -15.68 -12.84
N ARG A 110 -6.31 -15.36 -11.64
CA ARG A 110 -5.20 -14.43 -11.40
C ARG A 110 -4.31 -14.99 -10.29
N PRO A 111 -3.60 -16.10 -10.55
CA PRO A 111 -2.86 -16.81 -9.50
C PRO A 111 -1.75 -15.95 -8.87
N SER A 112 -1.12 -15.06 -9.63
CA SER A 112 -0.14 -14.09 -9.14
C SER A 112 -0.69 -13.18 -8.05
N VAL A 113 -1.96 -12.75 -8.16
CA VAL A 113 -2.65 -11.95 -7.12
C VAL A 113 -2.82 -12.77 -5.84
N ALA A 114 -3.14 -14.08 -5.95
CA ALA A 114 -3.23 -14.96 -4.79
C ALA A 114 -1.90 -15.06 -4.06
N GLU A 115 -0.81 -15.33 -4.79
CA GLU A 115 0.52 -15.49 -4.20
C GLU A 115 1.03 -14.17 -3.60
N ALA A 116 0.81 -13.02 -4.27
CA ALA A 116 1.13 -11.72 -3.73
C ALA A 116 0.37 -11.43 -2.42
N ALA A 117 -0.93 -11.76 -2.36
CA ALA A 117 -1.73 -11.61 -1.15
C ALA A 117 -1.27 -12.53 -0.01
N ILE A 118 -0.84 -13.77 -0.32
CA ILE A 118 -0.30 -14.73 0.65
C ILE A 118 1.05 -14.24 1.19
N ALA A 119 1.91 -13.69 0.34
CA ALA A 119 3.24 -13.19 0.71
C ALA A 119 3.18 -11.83 1.46
N ARG A 120 2.11 -11.06 1.29
CA ARG A 120 1.98 -9.71 1.85
C ARG A 120 2.28 -9.59 3.34
N PRO A 121 1.80 -10.48 4.25
CA PRO A 121 2.10 -10.35 5.68
C PRO A 121 3.59 -10.37 5.98
N ALA A 122 4.33 -11.30 5.40
CA ALA A 122 5.78 -11.40 5.58
C ALA A 122 6.50 -10.16 5.03
N LYS A 123 6.17 -9.71 3.82
CA LYS A 123 6.73 -8.48 3.22
C LYS A 123 6.46 -7.25 4.09
N TYR A 124 5.22 -7.07 4.57
CA TYR A 124 4.85 -5.96 5.44
C TYR A 124 5.64 -5.97 6.75
N ASN A 125 5.77 -7.12 7.40
CA ASN A 125 6.50 -7.24 8.65
C ASN A 125 7.99 -6.98 8.44
N ALA A 126 8.60 -7.50 7.37
CA ALA A 126 10.00 -7.24 7.03
C ALA A 126 10.25 -5.74 6.77
N THR A 127 9.36 -5.05 6.06
CA THR A 127 9.44 -3.59 5.87
C THR A 127 9.37 -2.85 7.20
N ARG A 128 8.56 -3.30 8.14
CA ARG A 128 8.50 -2.68 9.47
C ARG A 128 9.76 -2.89 10.30
N GLU A 129 10.42 -4.02 10.17
CA GLU A 129 11.74 -4.26 10.77
C GLU A 129 12.79 -3.34 10.16
N MET A 130 12.86 -3.25 8.84
CA MET A 130 13.74 -2.30 8.14
C MET A 130 13.50 -0.86 8.59
N LEU A 131 12.24 -0.44 8.81
CA LEU A 131 11.95 0.90 9.33
C LEU A 131 12.50 1.13 10.73
N ARG A 132 12.47 0.12 11.62
CA ARG A 132 13.07 0.23 12.96
C ARG A 132 14.58 0.39 12.87
N ASP A 133 15.24 -0.33 11.98
CA ASP A 133 16.67 -0.20 11.74
C ASP A 133 17.02 1.21 11.22
N LEU A 134 16.26 1.71 10.27
CA LEU A 134 16.40 3.08 9.76
C LEU A 134 16.14 4.16 10.82
N GLU A 135 15.20 3.94 11.74
CA GLU A 135 14.99 4.82 12.91
C GLU A 135 16.21 4.81 13.83
N ALA A 136 16.76 3.62 14.12
CA ALA A 136 17.95 3.47 14.98
C ALA A 136 19.17 4.14 14.35
N ASP A 137 19.32 4.07 13.04
CA ASP A 137 20.38 4.75 12.27
C ASP A 137 20.16 6.26 12.10
N GLY A 138 19.06 6.83 12.57
CA GLY A 138 18.70 8.23 12.37
C GLY A 138 18.36 8.60 10.91
N LYS A 139 18.04 7.60 10.08
CA LYS A 139 17.69 7.76 8.67
C LYS A 139 16.18 7.84 8.44
N ALA A 140 15.36 7.42 9.40
CA ALA A 140 13.91 7.55 9.31
C ALA A 140 13.31 8.17 10.56
N TYR A 141 12.27 8.97 10.36
CA TYR A 141 11.31 9.34 11.39
C TYR A 141 9.99 8.66 11.04
N VAL A 142 9.50 7.80 11.92
CA VAL A 142 8.27 7.03 11.68
C VAL A 142 7.19 7.44 12.65
N PHE A 143 6.10 7.97 12.12
CA PHE A 143 4.90 8.22 12.90
C PHE A 143 4.09 6.93 13.02
N TYR A 144 3.78 6.54 14.25
CA TYR A 144 2.87 5.44 14.57
C TYR A 144 1.67 5.95 15.36
N PRO A 145 0.42 5.65 14.94
CA PRO A 145 -0.73 5.96 15.76
C PRO A 145 -0.68 5.13 17.06
N ARG A 146 -1.10 5.73 18.18
CA ARG A 146 -1.18 5.01 19.46
C ARG A 146 -2.17 3.84 19.41
N VAL A 147 -3.28 4.05 18.72
CA VAL A 147 -4.34 3.06 18.51
C VAL A 147 -4.91 3.19 17.11
N MET A 148 -5.43 2.08 16.57
CA MET A 148 -6.22 2.07 15.33
C MET A 148 -7.64 1.62 15.69
N PRO A 149 -8.58 2.55 15.90
CA PRO A 149 -9.93 2.23 16.39
C PRO A 149 -10.84 1.65 15.32
N VAL A 150 -10.43 1.67 14.06
CA VAL A 150 -11.22 1.25 12.90
C VAL A 150 -10.53 0.15 12.10
N THR A 151 -11.31 -0.65 11.40
CA THR A 151 -10.84 -1.63 10.41
C THR A 151 -11.13 -1.13 8.99
N ASN A 152 -10.56 -1.77 7.97
CA ASN A 152 -10.79 -1.44 6.55
C ASN A 152 -12.26 -1.57 6.12
N LYS A 153 -13.09 -2.22 6.93
CA LYS A 153 -14.54 -2.43 6.66
C LYS A 153 -15.43 -1.65 7.63
N GLU A 154 -14.87 -0.73 8.40
CA GLU A 154 -15.64 0.04 9.38
C GLU A 154 -16.71 0.90 8.69
N ARG A 155 -17.94 0.82 9.20
CA ARG A 155 -19.08 1.60 8.71
C ARG A 155 -19.72 2.44 9.82
N ASN A 156 -19.29 2.27 11.07
CA ASN A 156 -19.80 3.05 12.19
C ASN A 156 -19.23 4.48 12.12
N VAL A 157 -20.11 5.42 11.85
CA VAL A 157 -19.75 6.86 11.69
C VAL A 157 -19.10 7.43 12.94
N THR A 158 -19.53 7.01 14.13
CA THR A 158 -18.95 7.46 15.41
C THR A 158 -17.49 7.01 15.53
N LYS A 159 -17.18 5.73 15.21
CA LYS A 159 -15.81 5.25 15.21
C LYS A 159 -14.94 5.93 14.15
N LEU A 160 -15.50 6.21 12.96
CA LEU A 160 -14.78 6.93 11.91
C LEU A 160 -14.43 8.37 12.36
N ARG A 161 -15.36 9.06 13.03
CA ARG A 161 -15.12 10.39 13.61
C ARG A 161 -14.08 10.35 14.74
N GLN A 162 -14.10 9.33 15.59
CA GLN A 162 -13.08 9.12 16.61
C GLN A 162 -11.70 8.90 16.00
N ALA A 163 -11.60 8.07 14.94
CA ALA A 163 -10.35 7.84 14.24
C ALA A 163 -9.80 9.14 13.62
N TYR A 164 -10.68 9.96 13.02
CA TYR A 164 -10.31 11.26 12.49
C TYR A 164 -9.78 12.21 13.59
N ALA A 165 -10.50 12.30 14.71
CA ALA A 165 -10.08 13.17 15.82
C ALA A 165 -8.73 12.76 16.42
N LEU A 166 -8.44 11.44 16.50
CA LEU A 166 -7.14 10.92 16.93
C LEU A 166 -6.00 11.26 15.96
N GLY A 167 -6.29 11.41 14.68
CA GLY A 167 -5.30 11.81 13.69
C GLY A 167 -5.04 13.32 13.63
N MET A 168 -5.92 14.13 14.25
CA MET A 168 -5.81 15.60 14.32
C MET A 168 -5.14 16.09 15.61
N ALA A 169 -4.99 15.22 16.61
CA ALA A 169 -4.38 15.53 17.91
C ALA A 169 -2.87 15.26 17.89
#